data_d6c48d140b52e9affdd52fdc01d52cb5
#
_entry.id   d6c48d140b52e9affdd52fdc01d52cb5
#
_cell.length_a   1.000
_cell.length_b   1.000
_cell.length_c   1.000
_cell.angle_alpha   90.00
_cell.angle_beta   90.00
_cell.angle_gamma   90.00
#
_symmetry.space_group_name_H-M   'P 1'
#
loop_
_entity.id
_entity.type
_entity.pdbx_description
1 polymer ?
#
loop_
_entity_poly.entity_id
_entity_poly.type
_entity_poly.pdbx_seq_one_letter_code
_entity_poly.pdbx_strand_id
1 'polypeptide(L)'
;MLEELEIASGLLVKYRGQAEHVIIPKNVTSIRENAFSDCKSIKKVTFLAPVQTIGEFAFNNCDALEEVHVPSLQMWLDIDFQGFRANPLSNGARLFVDAGCESEGEAAEDGRGQNGGESCVGGGEVVHAVIPEGVIQVPQRVFEGCTSLESVEIPSTVRSIGKLAFGACPALKDVRLAESDAGGLEEIGYSAFRGCAALTTFAFPPSLKSICSWAFAQCTALSAVVLPEGLMSLERDAFYGCSSIGFVRLPSTLNALVDDVFYGCSALESVRIPAGVDAFGSNVFTGCTRIREVWLEGRSISESFVPPASLEVLIMPEGSFDNQARPSLQLPLAAGFVKLAAAGSVSLSPMCADFVRARVSDILQSLRFESASVKWLVNGGFIPCGEEAAYAAQASSFGQPEAAAVLLECATAASFSGFDSLDLEL
;
A
#
# COMPACT_ATOMS: atom_id res chain seq x y z
N MET A 1 14.16 42.31 -16.69
CA MET A 1 13.44 41.01 -16.56
C MET A 1 13.31 40.27 -17.90
N LEU A 2 12.84 40.87 -18.99
CA LEU A 2 12.72 40.14 -20.29
C LEU A 2 14.09 39.88 -20.96
N GLU A 3 15.11 40.66 -20.69
CA GLU A 3 16.47 40.47 -21.23
C GLU A 3 17.22 39.27 -20.60
N GLU A 4 16.71 38.74 -19.47
CA GLU A 4 17.31 37.61 -18.77
C GLU A 4 16.77 36.24 -19.28
N LEU A 5 15.65 36.27 -20.03
CA LEU A 5 15.04 35.07 -20.64
C LEU A 5 15.45 34.99 -22.11
N GLU A 6 16.26 34.00 -22.44
CA GLU A 6 16.62 33.69 -23.83
C GLU A 6 15.47 32.90 -24.48
N ILE A 7 14.67 33.57 -25.34
CA ILE A 7 13.51 32.97 -25.99
C ILE A 7 13.72 33.00 -27.51
N ALA A 8 13.52 31.84 -28.14
CA ALA A 8 13.60 31.68 -29.59
C ALA A 8 12.35 30.96 -30.11
N SER A 9 11.55 31.63 -30.93
CA SER A 9 10.34 31.08 -31.56
C SER A 9 9.38 30.36 -30.57
N GLY A 10 9.14 30.97 -29.42
CA GLY A 10 8.28 30.37 -28.37
C GLY A 10 8.97 29.37 -27.45
N LEU A 11 10.21 28.97 -27.75
CA LEU A 11 11.01 28.12 -26.88
C LEU A 11 11.86 28.99 -25.92
N LEU A 12 11.66 28.83 -24.60
CA LEU A 12 12.54 29.36 -23.59
C LEU A 12 13.80 28.47 -23.50
N VAL A 13 14.92 28.99 -24.02
CA VAL A 13 16.16 28.25 -24.16
C VAL A 13 16.97 28.26 -22.85
N LYS A 14 17.09 29.44 -22.21
CA LYS A 14 17.86 29.59 -20.98
C LYS A 14 17.43 30.84 -20.21
N TYR A 15 17.43 30.74 -18.90
CA TYR A 15 17.38 31.88 -17.96
C TYR A 15 18.80 32.21 -17.49
N ARG A 16 19.18 33.51 -17.53
CA ARG A 16 20.50 34.00 -17.16
C ARG A 16 20.45 35.02 -16.03
N GLY A 17 19.29 35.24 -15.43
CA GLY A 17 19.09 36.23 -14.38
C GLY A 17 19.36 35.72 -12.98
N GLN A 18 19.17 36.64 -12.02
CA GLN A 18 19.30 36.37 -10.59
C GLN A 18 18.06 36.84 -9.81
N ALA A 19 16.93 37.08 -10.50
CA ALA A 19 15.71 37.54 -9.85
C ALA A 19 15.10 36.45 -8.96
N GLU A 20 14.53 36.84 -7.83
CA GLU A 20 13.79 35.93 -6.95
C GLU A 20 12.42 35.53 -7.54
N HIS A 21 11.84 36.38 -8.40
CA HIS A 21 10.57 36.11 -9.08
C HIS A 21 10.77 36.15 -10.60
N VAL A 22 10.48 35.03 -11.24
CA VAL A 22 10.51 34.89 -12.70
C VAL A 22 9.13 34.76 -13.26
N ILE A 23 8.81 35.57 -14.27
CA ILE A 23 7.55 35.52 -14.99
C ILE A 23 7.79 34.91 -16.37
N ILE A 24 7.14 33.79 -16.65
CA ILE A 24 7.13 33.13 -17.97
C ILE A 24 6.10 33.86 -18.84
N PRO A 25 6.53 34.56 -19.89
CA PRO A 25 5.64 35.41 -20.67
C PRO A 25 4.73 34.59 -21.61
N LYS A 26 3.64 35.20 -22.07
CA LYS A 26 2.57 34.56 -22.88
C LYS A 26 3.05 33.96 -24.20
N ASN A 27 4.18 34.42 -24.72
CA ASN A 27 4.75 33.94 -25.98
C ASN A 27 5.65 32.69 -25.81
N VAL A 28 5.83 32.18 -24.59
CA VAL A 28 6.56 30.92 -24.34
C VAL A 28 5.57 29.77 -24.41
N THR A 29 5.80 28.86 -25.35
CA THR A 29 5.00 27.64 -25.53
C THR A 29 5.74 26.39 -25.04
N SER A 30 7.07 26.46 -24.90
CA SER A 30 7.89 25.34 -24.44
C SER A 30 9.08 25.84 -23.64
N ILE A 31 9.53 25.03 -22.70
CA ILE A 31 10.75 25.28 -21.91
C ILE A 31 11.75 24.17 -22.18
N ARG A 32 12.95 24.54 -22.61
CA ARG A 32 14.03 23.60 -22.95
C ARG A 32 14.56 22.86 -21.71
N GLU A 33 15.17 21.73 -21.97
CA GLU A 33 15.99 21.03 -20.95
C GLU A 33 17.02 21.97 -20.32
N ASN A 34 17.23 21.85 -19.01
CA ASN A 34 18.17 22.66 -18.23
C ASN A 34 17.93 24.19 -18.30
N ALA A 35 16.78 24.69 -18.74
CA ALA A 35 16.55 26.12 -18.95
C ALA A 35 16.74 26.96 -17.66
N PHE A 36 16.34 26.47 -16.50
CA PHE A 36 16.50 27.08 -15.18
C PHE A 36 17.45 26.29 -14.26
N SER A 37 18.18 25.29 -14.80
CA SER A 37 19.08 24.50 -13.97
C SER A 37 20.07 25.36 -13.20
N ASP A 38 20.25 25.05 -11.90
CA ASP A 38 21.13 25.74 -10.94
C ASP A 38 20.74 27.19 -10.61
N CYS A 39 19.49 27.59 -10.87
CA CYS A 39 18.98 28.91 -10.53
C CYS A 39 18.58 28.98 -9.06
N LYS A 40 19.56 29.16 -8.17
CA LYS A 40 19.39 29.14 -6.70
C LYS A 40 18.74 30.39 -6.09
N SER A 41 18.54 31.45 -6.88
CA SER A 41 17.90 32.68 -6.43
C SER A 41 16.39 32.70 -6.60
N ILE A 42 15.85 31.86 -7.50
CA ILE A 42 14.44 31.86 -7.84
C ILE A 42 13.62 31.29 -6.68
N LYS A 43 12.72 32.12 -6.13
CA LYS A 43 11.74 31.72 -5.10
C LYS A 43 10.35 31.52 -5.68
N LYS A 44 10.01 32.23 -6.77
CA LYS A 44 8.69 32.22 -7.39
C LYS A 44 8.79 32.15 -8.90
N VAL A 45 7.96 31.28 -9.50
CA VAL A 45 7.75 31.23 -10.95
C VAL A 45 6.28 31.44 -11.25
N THR A 46 5.96 32.37 -12.16
CA THR A 46 4.57 32.63 -12.61
C THR A 46 4.45 32.38 -14.10
N PHE A 47 3.55 31.49 -14.49
CA PHE A 47 3.20 31.24 -15.87
C PHE A 47 2.02 32.13 -16.26
N LEU A 48 2.14 32.93 -17.33
CA LEU A 48 1.07 33.82 -17.79
C LEU A 48 0.18 33.20 -18.87
N ALA A 49 0.56 32.06 -19.43
CA ALA A 49 -0.17 31.36 -20.47
C ALA A 49 0.20 29.88 -20.49
N PRO A 50 -0.57 29.03 -21.19
CA PRO A 50 -0.27 27.62 -21.33
C PRO A 50 1.12 27.35 -21.94
N VAL A 51 1.88 26.48 -21.28
CA VAL A 51 3.12 25.90 -21.77
C VAL A 51 2.86 24.46 -22.09
N GLN A 52 3.20 24.00 -23.30
CA GLN A 52 2.91 22.63 -23.77
C GLN A 52 3.90 21.62 -23.21
N THR A 53 5.19 21.98 -23.17
CA THR A 53 6.25 21.05 -22.75
C THR A 53 7.28 21.73 -21.85
N ILE A 54 7.75 20.98 -20.84
CA ILE A 54 8.87 21.38 -20.01
C ILE A 54 9.90 20.24 -20.06
N GLY A 55 11.10 20.55 -20.55
CA GLY A 55 12.17 19.60 -20.79
C GLY A 55 12.81 19.08 -19.52
N GLU A 56 13.52 17.96 -19.64
CA GLU A 56 14.21 17.30 -18.54
C GLU A 56 15.22 18.24 -17.86
N PHE A 57 15.33 18.15 -16.54
CA PHE A 57 16.19 19.00 -15.71
C PHE A 57 15.92 20.52 -15.82
N ALA A 58 14.79 20.94 -16.40
CA ALA A 58 14.49 22.36 -16.59
C ALA A 58 14.62 23.16 -15.29
N PHE A 59 14.14 22.59 -14.15
CA PHE A 59 14.22 23.21 -12.83
C PHE A 59 15.15 22.46 -11.86
N ASN A 60 16.16 21.78 -12.39
CA ASN A 60 17.10 21.05 -11.55
C ASN A 60 17.90 21.99 -10.65
N ASN A 61 18.05 21.63 -9.36
CA ASN A 61 18.78 22.42 -8.35
C ASN A 61 18.23 23.85 -8.15
N CYS A 62 16.94 24.08 -8.37
CA CYS A 62 16.26 25.32 -7.98
C CYS A 62 15.81 25.25 -6.51
N ASP A 63 16.79 25.08 -5.59
CA ASP A 63 16.52 24.72 -4.20
C ASP A 63 15.82 25.82 -3.38
N ALA A 64 15.81 27.06 -3.87
CA ALA A 64 15.09 28.17 -3.23
C ALA A 64 13.66 28.35 -3.75
N LEU A 65 13.20 27.53 -4.73
CA LEU A 65 11.88 27.69 -5.32
C LEU A 65 10.79 27.25 -4.33
N GLU A 66 9.93 28.21 -3.94
CA GLU A 66 8.86 28.04 -2.97
C GLU A 66 7.48 28.03 -3.60
N GLU A 67 7.28 28.81 -4.68
CA GLU A 67 5.97 29.06 -5.26
C GLU A 67 5.96 28.91 -6.79
N VAL A 68 4.95 28.20 -7.28
CA VAL A 68 4.64 28.10 -8.72
C VAL A 68 3.22 28.58 -8.93
N HIS A 69 3.03 29.60 -9.76
CA HIS A 69 1.73 30.22 -10.03
C HIS A 69 1.30 29.96 -11.47
N VAL A 70 0.05 29.54 -11.63
CA VAL A 70 -0.58 29.24 -12.92
C VAL A 70 -1.98 29.89 -13.01
N PRO A 71 -2.46 30.25 -14.20
CA PRO A 71 -3.78 30.82 -14.39
C PRO A 71 -4.94 29.87 -14.07
N SER A 72 -4.76 28.56 -14.29
CA SER A 72 -5.78 27.55 -14.00
C SER A 72 -5.15 26.18 -13.77
N LEU A 73 -5.86 25.32 -13.05
CA LEU A 73 -5.44 23.92 -12.84
C LEU A 73 -5.44 23.15 -14.18
N GLN A 74 -6.41 23.40 -15.07
CA GLN A 74 -6.45 22.76 -16.38
C GLN A 74 -5.16 23.04 -17.17
N MET A 75 -4.71 24.31 -17.19
CA MET A 75 -3.44 24.67 -17.86
C MET A 75 -2.25 23.89 -17.31
N TRP A 76 -2.22 23.67 -15.98
CA TRP A 76 -1.17 22.87 -15.34
C TRP A 76 -1.24 21.40 -15.74
N LEU A 77 -2.45 20.84 -15.83
CA LEU A 77 -2.68 19.46 -16.25
C LEU A 77 -2.33 19.21 -17.73
N ASP A 78 -2.35 20.25 -18.55
CA ASP A 78 -2.03 20.14 -19.99
C ASP A 78 -0.51 20.16 -20.27
N ILE A 79 0.34 20.39 -19.25
CA ILE A 79 1.80 20.44 -19.41
C ILE A 79 2.36 18.99 -19.49
N ASP A 80 3.13 18.71 -20.55
CA ASP A 80 3.95 17.52 -20.64
C ASP A 80 5.33 17.75 -19.98
N PHE A 81 5.52 17.17 -18.81
CA PHE A 81 6.78 17.15 -18.07
C PHE A 81 7.68 16.00 -18.58
N GLN A 82 8.61 16.33 -19.46
CA GLN A 82 9.36 15.35 -20.28
C GLN A 82 10.44 14.56 -19.54
N GLY A 83 10.66 14.74 -18.25
CA GLY A 83 11.70 13.97 -17.57
C GLY A 83 11.91 14.34 -16.12
N PHE A 84 13.04 13.89 -15.57
CA PHE A 84 13.41 14.13 -14.18
C PHE A 84 13.65 15.63 -13.95
N ARG A 85 13.13 16.18 -12.83
CA ARG A 85 13.25 17.61 -12.51
C ARG A 85 12.72 18.57 -13.58
N ALA A 86 11.84 18.08 -14.46
CA ALA A 86 11.10 18.94 -15.38
C ALA A 86 10.05 19.77 -14.64
N ASN A 87 9.33 19.14 -13.73
CA ASN A 87 8.32 19.81 -12.91
C ASN A 87 9.00 20.66 -11.82
N PRO A 88 8.73 21.98 -11.74
CA PRO A 88 9.28 22.84 -10.70
C PRO A 88 8.85 22.43 -9.28
N LEU A 89 7.69 21.77 -9.10
CA LEU A 89 7.22 21.25 -7.82
C LEU A 89 8.16 20.17 -7.26
N SER A 90 8.94 19.48 -8.11
CA SER A 90 9.91 18.47 -7.67
C SER A 90 11.01 19.01 -6.72
N ASN A 91 11.11 20.34 -6.58
CA ASN A 91 11.98 20.99 -5.59
C ASN A 91 11.27 21.27 -4.26
N GLY A 92 10.02 20.82 -4.08
CA GLY A 92 9.21 21.05 -2.88
C GLY A 92 8.42 22.35 -2.91
N ALA A 93 8.30 22.99 -4.06
CA ALA A 93 7.50 24.18 -4.23
C ALA A 93 5.99 23.90 -4.12
N ARG A 94 5.23 24.92 -3.73
CA ARG A 94 3.77 24.88 -3.64
C ARG A 94 3.15 25.40 -4.94
N LEU A 95 2.05 24.80 -5.37
CA LEU A 95 1.30 25.21 -6.55
C LEU A 95 0.19 26.19 -6.15
N PHE A 96 0.08 27.29 -6.88
CA PHE A 96 -0.97 28.28 -6.74
C PHE A 96 -1.72 28.45 -8.06
N VAL A 97 -3.04 28.50 -7.97
CA VAL A 97 -3.89 28.91 -9.08
C VAL A 97 -4.30 30.36 -8.83
N ASP A 98 -3.88 31.25 -9.70
CA ASP A 98 -4.27 32.66 -9.62
C ASP A 98 -5.69 32.80 -10.16
N ALA A 99 -6.59 33.45 -9.40
CA ALA A 99 -7.93 33.74 -9.89
C ALA A 99 -7.82 34.56 -11.19
N GLY A 100 -8.16 33.93 -12.31
CA GLY A 100 -8.10 34.57 -13.61
C GLY A 100 -8.87 35.90 -13.58
N CYS A 101 -8.19 36.96 -13.98
CA CYS A 101 -8.90 38.16 -14.45
C CYS A 101 -9.65 37.72 -15.72
N GLU A 102 -10.87 37.18 -15.58
CA GLU A 102 -11.76 37.05 -16.70
C GLU A 102 -12.05 38.48 -17.17
N SER A 103 -11.61 38.76 -18.40
CA SER A 103 -11.96 40.00 -19.09
C SER A 103 -13.46 40.24 -18.97
N GLU A 104 -13.81 41.46 -18.51
CA GLU A 104 -15.15 41.99 -18.48
C GLU A 104 -15.94 41.60 -19.76
N GLY A 105 -16.91 40.73 -19.59
CA GLY A 105 -17.87 40.30 -20.61
C GLY A 105 -19.20 40.05 -19.93
N GLU A 106 -20.00 41.14 -19.85
CA GLU A 106 -21.45 41.20 -19.68
C GLU A 106 -22.09 40.36 -18.55
N ALA A 107 -22.51 41.10 -17.52
CA ALA A 107 -23.48 40.67 -16.53
C ALA A 107 -24.77 40.15 -17.20
N ALA A 108 -25.08 38.88 -17.09
CA ALA A 108 -26.43 38.35 -17.25
C ALA A 108 -26.99 38.08 -15.85
N GLU A 109 -27.86 38.98 -15.41
CA GLU A 109 -28.81 38.75 -14.32
C GLU A 109 -29.74 37.60 -14.73
N ASP A 110 -29.65 36.45 -14.10
CA ASP A 110 -30.81 35.62 -13.78
C ASP A 110 -30.44 34.60 -12.70
N GLY A 111 -31.03 34.82 -11.54
CA GLY A 111 -30.94 33.91 -10.41
C GLY A 111 -31.73 32.63 -10.63
N ARG A 112 -31.07 31.50 -10.65
CA ARG A 112 -31.60 30.23 -10.14
C ARG A 112 -30.41 29.26 -9.89
N GLY A 113 -30.17 28.96 -8.61
CA GLY A 113 -29.21 27.97 -8.21
C GLY A 113 -29.54 26.56 -8.68
N GLN A 114 -28.54 25.84 -9.07
CA GLN A 114 -28.49 24.37 -8.94
C GLN A 114 -27.02 23.93 -8.90
N ASN A 115 -26.71 23.16 -7.87
CA ASN A 115 -25.59 22.28 -7.60
C ASN A 115 -24.69 21.98 -8.81
N GLY A 116 -23.59 22.71 -8.94
CA GLY A 116 -22.44 22.35 -9.77
C GLY A 116 -21.21 22.56 -8.90
N GLY A 117 -20.34 21.52 -8.82
CA GLY A 117 -19.21 21.47 -7.92
C GLY A 117 -18.39 22.75 -7.92
N GLU A 118 -18.11 23.26 -6.74
CA GLU A 118 -17.23 24.40 -6.52
C GLU A 118 -15.79 24.03 -6.94
N SER A 119 -15.52 24.28 -8.21
CA SER A 119 -14.16 24.50 -8.71
C SER A 119 -13.62 25.72 -7.97
N CYS A 120 -12.42 25.63 -7.38
CA CYS A 120 -11.76 26.67 -6.59
C CYS A 120 -12.00 28.08 -7.17
N VAL A 121 -13.03 28.77 -6.71
CA VAL A 121 -13.33 30.15 -7.03
C VAL A 121 -12.63 31.03 -5.99
N GLY A 122 -11.37 31.34 -6.28
CA GLY A 122 -10.52 32.19 -5.46
C GLY A 122 -9.09 31.78 -5.63
N GLY A 123 -8.24 32.62 -6.25
CA GLY A 123 -6.81 32.33 -6.42
C GLY A 123 -6.16 31.94 -5.08
N GLY A 124 -5.47 30.80 -5.03
CA GLY A 124 -4.88 30.31 -3.79
C GLY A 124 -4.00 29.08 -4.01
N GLU A 125 -3.38 28.66 -2.92
CA GLU A 125 -2.58 27.46 -2.87
C GLU A 125 -3.43 26.21 -3.16
N VAL A 126 -2.93 25.31 -4.01
CA VAL A 126 -3.60 24.05 -4.35
C VAL A 126 -3.36 23.05 -3.22
N VAL A 127 -4.27 23.04 -2.27
CA VAL A 127 -4.34 22.06 -1.18
C VAL A 127 -5.28 20.92 -1.56
N HIS A 128 -6.32 21.24 -2.32
CA HIS A 128 -7.30 20.30 -2.84
C HIS A 128 -7.35 20.43 -4.37
N ALA A 129 -7.12 19.35 -5.09
CA ALA A 129 -7.17 19.33 -6.54
C ALA A 129 -8.40 18.54 -7.01
N VAL A 130 -9.16 19.13 -7.94
CA VAL A 130 -10.26 18.45 -8.64
C VAL A 130 -9.82 18.27 -10.10
N ILE A 131 -9.60 17.00 -10.50
CA ILE A 131 -9.28 16.69 -11.90
C ILE A 131 -10.55 16.88 -12.72
N PRO A 132 -10.52 17.69 -13.80
CA PRO A 132 -11.72 17.99 -14.60
C PRO A 132 -12.31 16.75 -15.28
N GLU A 133 -13.63 16.76 -15.46
CA GLU A 133 -14.32 15.76 -16.29
C GLU A 133 -13.77 15.77 -17.72
N GLY A 134 -13.70 14.56 -18.33
CA GLY A 134 -13.16 14.37 -19.68
C GLY A 134 -11.65 14.11 -19.72
N VAL A 135 -10.93 14.30 -18.61
CA VAL A 135 -9.53 13.83 -18.49
C VAL A 135 -9.55 12.30 -18.48
N ILE A 136 -8.84 11.68 -19.44
CA ILE A 136 -8.73 10.21 -19.56
C ILE A 136 -7.53 9.68 -18.80
N GLN A 137 -6.47 10.46 -18.72
CA GLN A 137 -5.24 10.12 -18.01
C GLN A 137 -4.80 11.29 -17.15
N VAL A 138 -4.55 11.03 -15.85
CA VAL A 138 -3.81 12.00 -15.03
C VAL A 138 -2.37 12.04 -15.55
N PRO A 139 -1.87 13.22 -15.96
CA PRO A 139 -0.57 13.31 -16.63
C PRO A 139 0.59 12.85 -15.75
N GLN A 140 1.64 12.35 -16.38
CA GLN A 140 2.85 11.99 -15.64
C GLN A 140 3.44 13.21 -14.91
N ARG A 141 3.92 12.97 -13.68
CA ARG A 141 4.65 13.97 -12.87
C ARG A 141 3.89 15.25 -12.51
N VAL A 142 2.60 15.35 -12.82
CA VAL A 142 1.84 16.61 -12.73
C VAL A 142 1.87 17.24 -11.32
N PHE A 143 1.83 16.43 -10.26
CA PHE A 143 1.98 16.89 -8.87
C PHE A 143 3.23 16.35 -8.19
N GLU A 144 4.21 15.85 -8.96
CA GLU A 144 5.45 15.30 -8.38
C GLU A 144 6.12 16.32 -7.46
N GLY A 145 6.27 15.96 -6.18
CA GLY A 145 6.91 16.80 -5.17
C GLY A 145 6.04 17.90 -4.59
N CYS A 146 4.75 17.94 -4.90
CA CYS A 146 3.83 18.93 -4.33
C CYS A 146 3.66 18.69 -2.83
N THR A 147 4.22 19.56 -2.00
CA THR A 147 4.23 19.38 -0.54
C THR A 147 2.95 19.84 0.15
N SER A 148 2.11 20.64 -0.53
CA SER A 148 0.86 21.19 0.03
C SER A 148 -0.38 20.41 -0.33
N LEU A 149 -0.35 19.54 -1.34
CA LEU A 149 -1.53 18.80 -1.82
C LEU A 149 -1.99 17.79 -0.75
N GLU A 150 -3.17 18.02 -0.17
CA GLU A 150 -3.76 17.16 0.86
C GLU A 150 -4.80 16.19 0.32
N SER A 151 -5.55 16.59 -0.72
CA SER A 151 -6.54 15.71 -1.33
C SER A 151 -6.66 15.91 -2.83
N VAL A 152 -7.12 14.85 -3.52
CA VAL A 152 -7.44 14.90 -4.94
C VAL A 152 -8.74 14.17 -5.22
N GLU A 153 -9.59 14.77 -6.08
CA GLU A 153 -10.77 14.16 -6.64
C GLU A 153 -10.51 13.79 -8.10
N ILE A 154 -10.70 12.51 -8.43
CA ILE A 154 -10.44 11.95 -9.75
C ILE A 154 -11.76 11.50 -10.36
N PRO A 155 -12.19 12.07 -11.50
CA PRO A 155 -13.46 11.75 -12.11
C PRO A 155 -13.47 10.35 -12.73
N SER A 156 -14.65 9.82 -12.95
CA SER A 156 -14.88 8.48 -13.52
C SER A 156 -14.40 8.32 -14.97
N THR A 157 -14.10 9.42 -15.65
CA THR A 157 -13.52 9.40 -17.01
C THR A 157 -12.07 8.97 -17.04
N VAL A 158 -11.33 9.08 -15.91
CA VAL A 158 -9.92 8.73 -15.83
C VAL A 158 -9.74 7.21 -15.87
N ARG A 159 -8.91 6.75 -16.82
CA ARG A 159 -8.52 5.35 -17.01
C ARG A 159 -7.15 5.03 -16.45
N SER A 160 -6.25 6.01 -16.40
CA SER A 160 -4.90 5.79 -15.88
C SER A 160 -4.37 6.98 -15.09
N ILE A 161 -3.54 6.68 -14.08
CA ILE A 161 -2.75 7.66 -13.36
C ILE A 161 -1.31 7.51 -13.84
N GLY A 162 -0.77 8.60 -14.39
CA GLY A 162 0.55 8.59 -15.02
C GLY A 162 1.71 8.37 -14.05
N LYS A 163 2.88 8.09 -14.62
CA LYS A 163 4.13 7.92 -13.88
C LYS A 163 4.40 9.12 -12.96
N LEU A 164 4.65 8.85 -11.66
CA LEU A 164 4.98 9.88 -10.66
C LEU A 164 3.92 11.00 -10.53
N ALA A 165 2.69 10.79 -10.98
CA ALA A 165 1.66 11.84 -11.02
C ALA A 165 1.48 12.53 -9.65
N PHE A 166 1.54 11.77 -8.57
CA PHE A 166 1.50 12.23 -7.18
C PHE A 166 2.73 11.78 -6.39
N GLY A 167 3.83 11.46 -7.08
CA GLY A 167 5.05 11.01 -6.43
C GLY A 167 5.61 12.08 -5.48
N ALA A 168 6.04 11.69 -4.28
CA ALA A 168 6.57 12.58 -3.26
C ALA A 168 5.63 13.74 -2.86
N CYS A 169 4.31 13.45 -2.71
CA CYS A 169 3.31 14.35 -2.12
C CYS A 169 3.10 13.96 -0.63
N PRO A 170 3.94 14.42 0.30
CA PRO A 170 3.94 13.94 1.68
C PRO A 170 2.67 14.32 2.47
N ALA A 171 1.96 15.38 2.06
CA ALA A 171 0.73 15.83 2.69
C ALA A 171 -0.53 15.15 2.13
N LEU A 172 -0.43 14.42 1.01
CA LEU A 172 -1.58 13.78 0.36
C LEU A 172 -2.13 12.65 1.25
N LYS A 173 -3.32 12.87 1.80
CA LYS A 173 -3.99 11.97 2.74
C LYS A 173 -5.27 11.34 2.19
N ASP A 174 -5.89 11.96 1.17
CA ASP A 174 -7.19 11.54 0.63
C ASP A 174 -7.17 11.56 -0.92
N VAL A 175 -7.54 10.43 -1.52
CA VAL A 175 -7.71 10.27 -2.96
C VAL A 175 -9.11 9.73 -3.21
N ARG A 176 -9.98 10.56 -3.78
CA ARG A 176 -11.36 10.22 -4.07
C ARG A 176 -11.52 9.88 -5.54
N LEU A 177 -11.96 8.66 -5.80
CA LEU A 177 -12.32 8.21 -7.14
C LEU A 177 -13.83 8.30 -7.28
N ALA A 178 -14.30 8.96 -8.33
CA ALA A 178 -15.73 9.01 -8.61
C ALA A 178 -16.23 7.62 -9.03
N GLU A 179 -17.35 7.18 -8.46
CA GLU A 179 -17.99 5.92 -8.81
C GLU A 179 -18.59 5.99 -10.23
N SER A 180 -18.52 4.87 -10.96
CA SER A 180 -19.10 4.77 -12.30
C SER A 180 -19.43 3.32 -12.65
N ASP A 181 -20.64 3.11 -13.18
CA ASP A 181 -21.07 1.82 -13.75
C ASP A 181 -20.41 1.52 -15.11
N ALA A 182 -19.92 2.56 -15.80
CA ALA A 182 -19.39 2.46 -17.17
C ALA A 182 -17.87 2.21 -17.25
N GLY A 183 -17.21 1.96 -16.14
CA GLY A 183 -15.76 1.79 -16.05
C GLY A 183 -15.15 2.80 -15.08
N GLY A 184 -13.83 2.89 -15.03
CA GLY A 184 -13.10 3.75 -14.10
C GLY A 184 -11.61 3.54 -14.27
N LEU A 185 -10.85 3.83 -13.24
CA LEU A 185 -9.41 3.69 -13.22
C LEU A 185 -8.99 2.24 -13.47
N GLU A 186 -8.18 2.02 -14.51
CA GLU A 186 -7.69 0.71 -14.94
C GLU A 186 -6.20 0.51 -14.61
N GLU A 187 -5.42 1.59 -14.56
CA GLU A 187 -3.97 1.52 -14.35
C GLU A 187 -3.49 2.58 -13.35
N ILE A 188 -2.64 2.16 -12.42
CA ILE A 188 -1.85 3.04 -11.55
C ILE A 188 -0.40 2.91 -11.96
N GLY A 189 0.15 3.99 -12.53
CA GLY A 189 1.45 4.02 -13.18
C GLY A 189 2.65 3.93 -12.23
N TYR A 190 3.83 3.83 -12.81
CA TYR A 190 5.11 3.73 -12.10
C TYR A 190 5.28 4.85 -11.08
N SER A 191 5.53 4.49 -9.81
CA SER A 191 5.74 5.44 -8.69
C SER A 191 4.63 6.48 -8.53
N ALA A 192 3.40 6.23 -8.98
CA ALA A 192 2.33 7.23 -9.04
C ALA A 192 2.04 7.90 -7.69
N PHE A 193 2.10 7.16 -6.59
CA PHE A 193 1.92 7.64 -5.21
C PHE A 193 3.14 7.38 -4.32
N ARG A 194 4.31 7.12 -4.92
CA ARG A 194 5.51 6.84 -4.13
C ARG A 194 5.81 7.99 -3.15
N GLY A 195 5.99 7.68 -1.86
CA GLY A 195 6.32 8.67 -0.83
C GLY A 195 5.16 9.55 -0.38
N CYS A 196 3.89 9.18 -0.69
CA CYS A 196 2.71 9.81 -0.11
C CYS A 196 2.55 9.35 1.34
N ALA A 197 3.40 9.88 2.23
CA ALA A 197 3.54 9.40 3.60
C ALA A 197 2.30 9.60 4.48
N ALA A 198 1.43 10.56 4.14
CA ALA A 198 0.17 10.83 4.85
C ALA A 198 -1.02 10.04 4.32
N LEU A 199 -0.89 9.29 3.21
CA LEU A 199 -1.98 8.53 2.61
C LEU A 199 -2.36 7.35 3.50
N THR A 200 -3.52 7.43 4.16
CA THR A 200 -3.96 6.41 5.13
C THR A 200 -4.77 5.28 4.50
N THR A 201 -5.51 5.59 3.45
CA THR A 201 -6.38 4.63 2.73
C THR A 201 -6.38 4.94 1.24
N PHE A 202 -6.60 3.91 0.43
CA PHE A 202 -6.86 4.04 -1.01
C PHE A 202 -7.93 3.02 -1.42
N ALA A 203 -9.02 3.50 -2.01
CA ALA A 203 -10.10 2.66 -2.49
C ALA A 203 -9.76 2.13 -3.90
N PHE A 204 -9.23 0.90 -3.99
CA PHE A 204 -8.92 0.26 -5.26
C PHE A 204 -10.21 -0.11 -6.00
N PRO A 205 -10.52 0.51 -7.16
CA PRO A 205 -11.80 0.30 -7.83
C PRO A 205 -11.86 -1.07 -8.52
N PRO A 206 -13.06 -1.64 -8.72
CA PRO A 206 -13.23 -2.94 -9.39
C PRO A 206 -12.70 -2.98 -10.84
N SER A 207 -12.61 -1.82 -11.50
CA SER A 207 -12.09 -1.67 -12.86
C SER A 207 -10.57 -1.82 -12.96
N LEU A 208 -9.83 -1.76 -11.84
CA LEU A 208 -8.38 -1.75 -11.83
C LEU A 208 -7.79 -3.07 -12.34
N LYS A 209 -6.88 -2.98 -13.33
CA LYS A 209 -6.21 -4.09 -13.99
C LYS A 209 -4.73 -4.21 -13.62
N SER A 210 -4.07 -3.07 -13.40
CA SER A 210 -2.63 -3.06 -13.14
C SER A 210 -2.20 -2.01 -12.12
N ILE A 211 -1.26 -2.40 -11.27
CA ILE A 211 -0.51 -1.53 -10.35
C ILE A 211 0.95 -1.71 -10.70
N CYS A 212 1.55 -0.64 -11.27
CA CYS A 212 2.93 -0.66 -11.73
C CYS A 212 3.94 -0.60 -10.58
N SER A 213 5.21 -0.82 -10.93
CA SER A 213 6.31 -0.86 -9.96
C SER A 213 6.40 0.44 -9.15
N TRP A 214 6.68 0.30 -7.84
CA TRP A 214 6.83 1.40 -6.88
C TRP A 214 5.57 2.25 -6.66
N ALA A 215 4.40 1.87 -7.20
CA ALA A 215 3.21 2.73 -7.25
C ALA A 215 2.83 3.34 -5.90
N PHE A 216 2.87 2.58 -4.81
CA PHE A 216 2.60 3.02 -3.43
C PHE A 216 3.81 2.88 -2.50
N ALA A 217 5.03 2.73 -3.06
CA ALA A 217 6.20 2.56 -2.22
C ALA A 217 6.37 3.73 -1.22
N GLN A 218 6.69 3.39 0.03
CA GLN A 218 6.85 4.36 1.12
C GLN A 218 5.61 5.18 1.47
N CYS A 219 4.40 4.67 1.16
CA CYS A 219 3.16 5.17 1.74
C CYS A 219 3.05 4.70 3.19
N THR A 220 3.81 5.31 4.08
CA THR A 220 4.04 4.81 5.44
C THR A 220 2.82 4.84 6.35
N ALA A 221 1.81 5.66 6.04
CA ALA A 221 0.54 5.71 6.78
C ALA A 221 -0.54 4.76 6.23
N LEU A 222 -0.32 4.15 5.05
CA LEU A 222 -1.31 3.27 4.43
C LEU A 222 -1.54 2.04 5.31
N SER A 223 -2.76 1.88 5.82
CA SER A 223 -3.07 0.90 6.88
C SER A 223 -3.63 -0.43 6.36
N ALA A 224 -4.28 -0.41 5.22
CA ALA A 224 -4.88 -1.60 4.62
C ALA A 224 -4.83 -1.55 3.09
N VAL A 225 -4.70 -2.73 2.47
CA VAL A 225 -4.73 -2.92 1.02
C VAL A 225 -5.74 -4.01 0.69
N VAL A 226 -6.84 -3.63 0.03
CA VAL A 226 -7.85 -4.56 -0.48
C VAL A 226 -7.86 -4.46 -1.99
N LEU A 227 -7.15 -5.37 -2.65
CA LEU A 227 -7.05 -5.39 -4.10
C LEU A 227 -8.31 -6.01 -4.74
N PRO A 228 -8.82 -5.44 -5.85
CA PRO A 228 -10.06 -5.91 -6.47
C PRO A 228 -9.86 -7.22 -7.21
N GLU A 229 -10.93 -8.04 -7.24
CA GLU A 229 -10.99 -9.18 -8.13
C GLU A 229 -10.91 -8.68 -9.59
N GLY A 230 -10.08 -9.30 -10.41
CA GLY A 230 -9.81 -8.84 -11.77
C GLY A 230 -8.55 -8.01 -11.94
N LEU A 231 -7.82 -7.68 -10.85
CA LEU A 231 -6.45 -7.18 -10.95
C LEU A 231 -5.57 -8.26 -11.58
N MET A 232 -4.91 -7.93 -12.69
CA MET A 232 -4.12 -8.87 -13.48
C MET A 232 -2.62 -8.74 -13.23
N SER A 233 -2.15 -7.53 -12.89
CA SER A 233 -0.75 -7.23 -12.69
C SER A 233 -0.53 -6.42 -11.41
N LEU A 234 0.32 -6.96 -10.55
CA LEU A 234 0.89 -6.28 -9.39
C LEU A 234 2.40 -6.36 -9.52
N GLU A 235 3.03 -5.23 -9.83
CA GLU A 235 4.44 -5.22 -10.16
C GLU A 235 5.35 -5.07 -8.93
N ARG A 236 6.67 -5.27 -9.17
CA ARG A 236 7.70 -5.23 -8.14
C ARG A 236 7.68 -3.94 -7.32
N ASP A 237 8.02 -4.05 -6.03
CA ASP A 237 8.12 -2.90 -5.12
C ASP A 237 6.81 -2.09 -4.94
N ALA A 238 5.65 -2.57 -5.42
CA ALA A 238 4.42 -1.78 -5.46
C ALA A 238 4.03 -1.20 -4.10
N PHE A 239 4.22 -1.95 -3.00
CA PHE A 239 3.97 -1.53 -1.62
C PHE A 239 5.24 -1.55 -0.75
N TYR A 240 6.42 -1.38 -1.36
CA TYR A 240 7.70 -1.36 -0.66
C TYR A 240 7.70 -0.33 0.48
N GLY A 241 8.02 -0.74 1.70
CA GLY A 241 8.17 0.15 2.86
C GLY A 241 6.87 0.77 3.38
N CYS A 242 5.70 0.22 3.03
CA CYS A 242 4.41 0.62 3.59
C CYS A 242 4.26 0.07 5.02
N SER A 243 4.97 0.67 5.97
CA SER A 243 5.19 0.13 7.32
C SER A 243 3.94 0.01 8.18
N SER A 244 2.85 0.71 7.87
CA SER A 244 1.57 0.67 8.60
C SER A 244 0.57 -0.33 8.05
N ILE A 245 0.82 -0.98 6.90
CA ILE A 245 -0.11 -1.98 6.37
C ILE A 245 -0.23 -3.13 7.37
N GLY A 246 -1.38 -3.22 8.03
CA GLY A 246 -1.72 -4.33 8.95
C GLY A 246 -2.53 -5.44 8.28
N PHE A 247 -3.18 -5.14 7.15
CA PHE A 247 -4.05 -6.05 6.44
C PHE A 247 -3.88 -5.95 4.92
N VAL A 248 -3.77 -7.11 4.27
CA VAL A 248 -3.73 -7.24 2.81
C VAL A 248 -4.74 -8.30 2.37
N ARG A 249 -5.59 -7.95 1.40
CA ARG A 249 -6.42 -8.90 0.66
C ARG A 249 -5.97 -8.94 -0.79
N LEU A 250 -5.49 -10.11 -1.21
CA LEU A 250 -5.07 -10.40 -2.57
C LEU A 250 -6.22 -10.99 -3.38
N PRO A 251 -6.41 -10.62 -4.65
CA PRO A 251 -7.44 -11.19 -5.50
C PRO A 251 -7.05 -12.57 -6.02
N SER A 252 -8.04 -13.39 -6.32
CA SER A 252 -7.86 -14.76 -6.85
C SER A 252 -7.25 -14.78 -8.27
N THR A 253 -7.25 -13.65 -8.96
CA THR A 253 -6.72 -13.49 -10.32
C THR A 253 -5.20 -13.38 -10.40
N LEU A 254 -4.52 -13.14 -9.27
CA LEU A 254 -3.06 -13.10 -9.25
C LEU A 254 -2.47 -14.50 -9.34
N ASN A 255 -1.44 -14.65 -10.18
CA ASN A 255 -0.67 -15.88 -10.35
C ASN A 255 0.75 -15.83 -9.77
N ALA A 256 1.21 -14.65 -9.37
CA ALA A 256 2.51 -14.45 -8.75
C ALA A 256 2.51 -13.29 -7.76
N LEU A 257 3.35 -13.38 -6.74
CA LEU A 257 3.82 -12.26 -5.93
C LEU A 257 5.27 -11.98 -6.31
N VAL A 258 5.50 -10.84 -6.91
CA VAL A 258 6.80 -10.48 -7.51
C VAL A 258 7.76 -9.87 -6.47
N ASP A 259 9.00 -9.59 -6.91
CA ASP A 259 10.08 -9.10 -6.04
C ASP A 259 9.66 -7.89 -5.19
N ASP A 260 10.00 -7.93 -3.91
CA ASP A 260 9.90 -6.83 -2.96
C ASP A 260 8.50 -6.21 -2.80
N VAL A 261 7.43 -6.86 -3.30
CA VAL A 261 6.09 -6.26 -3.40
C VAL A 261 5.53 -5.79 -2.05
N PHE A 262 5.83 -6.49 -0.94
CA PHE A 262 5.50 -6.11 0.44
C PHE A 262 6.73 -5.99 1.34
N TYR A 263 7.90 -5.72 0.74
CA TYR A 263 9.13 -5.52 1.54
C TYR A 263 8.92 -4.42 2.58
N GLY A 264 9.25 -4.70 3.83
CA GLY A 264 9.20 -3.70 4.91
C GLY A 264 7.79 -3.32 5.40
N CYS A 265 6.74 -4.08 5.03
CA CYS A 265 5.39 -3.92 5.60
C CYS A 265 5.37 -4.45 7.04
N SER A 266 6.02 -3.74 7.96
CA SER A 266 6.35 -4.23 9.30
C SER A 266 5.15 -4.42 10.22
N ALA A 267 4.00 -3.77 9.94
CA ALA A 267 2.76 -3.93 10.70
C ALA A 267 1.91 -5.12 10.24
N LEU A 268 2.22 -5.76 9.09
CA LEU A 268 1.41 -6.85 8.54
C LEU A 268 1.46 -8.07 9.47
N GLU A 269 0.30 -8.49 9.97
CA GLU A 269 0.18 -9.58 10.97
C GLU A 269 -0.17 -10.93 10.35
N SER A 270 -0.97 -10.92 9.29
CA SER A 270 -1.34 -12.12 8.56
C SER A 270 -1.56 -11.83 7.08
N VAL A 271 -1.42 -12.86 6.24
CA VAL A 271 -1.69 -12.77 4.82
C VAL A 271 -2.36 -14.04 4.30
N ARG A 272 -3.37 -13.87 3.44
CA ARG A 272 -3.95 -14.96 2.64
C ARG A 272 -3.42 -14.89 1.22
N ILE A 273 -2.84 -15.96 0.77
CA ILE A 273 -2.25 -16.11 -0.55
C ILE A 273 -3.19 -16.99 -1.38
N PRO A 274 -3.81 -16.44 -2.44
CA PRO A 274 -4.76 -17.17 -3.28
C PRO A 274 -4.16 -18.43 -3.92
N ALA A 275 -5.02 -19.39 -4.21
CA ALA A 275 -4.61 -20.67 -4.82
C ALA A 275 -3.92 -20.54 -6.18
N GLY A 276 -4.17 -19.44 -6.90
CA GLY A 276 -3.54 -19.14 -8.19
C GLY A 276 -2.08 -18.69 -8.09
N VAL A 277 -1.62 -18.26 -6.90
CA VAL A 277 -0.24 -17.80 -6.70
C VAL A 277 0.68 -19.00 -6.56
N ASP A 278 1.42 -19.32 -7.59
CA ASP A 278 2.38 -20.43 -7.66
C ASP A 278 3.85 -19.96 -7.74
N ALA A 279 4.07 -18.67 -7.97
CA ALA A 279 5.39 -18.07 -8.07
C ALA A 279 5.59 -16.94 -7.04
N PHE A 280 6.76 -16.95 -6.37
CA PHE A 280 7.18 -15.92 -5.44
C PHE A 280 8.52 -15.35 -5.88
N GLY A 281 8.57 -14.03 -6.01
CA GLY A 281 9.80 -13.28 -6.20
C GLY A 281 10.67 -13.23 -4.95
N SER A 282 11.78 -12.51 -5.08
CA SER A 282 12.70 -12.30 -3.97
C SER A 282 12.11 -11.34 -2.94
N ASN A 283 12.38 -11.59 -1.66
CA ASN A 283 12.11 -10.67 -0.55
C ASN A 283 10.65 -10.23 -0.37
N VAL A 284 9.67 -10.95 -0.91
CA VAL A 284 8.24 -10.57 -0.87
C VAL A 284 7.80 -10.07 0.51
N PHE A 285 8.19 -10.78 1.58
CA PHE A 285 7.84 -10.47 2.98
C PHE A 285 9.06 -10.12 3.85
N THR A 286 10.21 -9.80 3.26
CA THR A 286 11.38 -9.38 4.02
C THR A 286 11.08 -8.09 4.76
N GLY A 287 11.39 -8.04 6.06
CA GLY A 287 11.06 -6.89 6.91
C GLY A 287 9.61 -6.82 7.42
N CYS A 288 8.75 -7.80 7.06
CA CYS A 288 7.42 -7.96 7.65
C CYS A 288 7.54 -8.64 9.01
N THR A 289 8.00 -7.93 10.02
CA THR A 289 8.40 -8.47 11.32
C THR A 289 7.24 -8.91 12.21
N ARG A 290 6.01 -8.62 11.83
CA ARG A 290 4.80 -8.99 12.57
C ARG A 290 4.00 -10.14 11.95
N ILE A 291 4.33 -10.60 10.74
CA ILE A 291 3.62 -11.73 10.13
C ILE A 291 3.88 -12.99 10.96
N ARG A 292 2.81 -13.51 11.56
CA ARG A 292 2.84 -14.75 12.33
C ARG A 292 2.06 -15.86 11.67
N GLU A 293 1.07 -15.51 10.86
CA GLU A 293 0.17 -16.45 10.22
C GLU A 293 0.11 -16.20 8.71
N VAL A 294 0.33 -17.25 7.93
CA VAL A 294 0.17 -17.25 6.48
C VAL A 294 -0.82 -18.34 6.08
N TRP A 295 -1.81 -17.96 5.27
CA TRP A 295 -2.75 -18.89 4.64
C TRP A 295 -2.35 -19.08 3.18
N LEU A 296 -2.04 -20.32 2.79
CA LEU A 296 -1.85 -20.71 1.39
C LEU A 296 -3.11 -21.45 0.94
N GLU A 297 -3.93 -20.82 0.11
CA GLU A 297 -5.16 -21.44 -0.39
C GLU A 297 -4.88 -22.50 -1.47
N GLY A 298 -3.62 -22.61 -1.94
CA GLY A 298 -3.15 -23.61 -2.89
C GLY A 298 -2.90 -24.99 -2.25
N ARG A 299 -2.76 -26.00 -3.12
CA ARG A 299 -2.58 -27.41 -2.72
C ARG A 299 -1.14 -27.77 -2.33
N SER A 300 -0.18 -26.97 -2.72
CA SER A 300 1.25 -27.20 -2.48
C SER A 300 1.98 -25.93 -2.11
N ILE A 301 3.10 -26.08 -1.42
CA ILE A 301 3.99 -24.96 -1.11
C ILE A 301 4.96 -24.80 -2.28
N SER A 302 4.92 -23.65 -2.95
CA SER A 302 5.89 -23.33 -4.00
C SER A 302 7.33 -23.39 -3.47
N GLU A 303 8.25 -23.91 -4.27
CA GLU A 303 9.68 -23.94 -3.92
C GLU A 303 10.27 -22.54 -3.75
N SER A 304 9.70 -21.55 -4.45
CA SER A 304 10.09 -20.14 -4.36
C SER A 304 9.52 -19.42 -3.13
N PHE A 305 8.56 -20.01 -2.41
CA PHE A 305 8.03 -19.40 -1.19
C PHE A 305 9.09 -19.32 -0.10
N VAL A 306 9.47 -18.10 0.28
CA VAL A 306 10.36 -17.83 1.42
C VAL A 306 9.49 -17.34 2.58
N PRO A 307 9.38 -18.15 3.67
CA PRO A 307 8.54 -17.75 4.80
C PRO A 307 9.13 -16.52 5.50
N PRO A 308 8.25 -15.62 6.03
CA PRO A 308 8.68 -14.58 6.93
C PRO A 308 9.43 -15.15 8.15
N ALA A 309 10.46 -14.45 8.62
CA ALA A 309 11.25 -14.91 9.78
C ALA A 309 10.41 -15.01 11.07
N SER A 310 9.30 -14.29 11.15
CA SER A 310 8.36 -14.26 12.28
C SER A 310 7.23 -15.29 12.17
N LEU A 311 7.21 -16.12 11.11
CA LEU A 311 6.14 -17.08 10.85
C LEU A 311 6.01 -18.12 11.97
N GLU A 312 4.85 -18.17 12.62
CA GLU A 312 4.50 -19.14 13.67
C GLU A 312 3.52 -20.20 13.14
N VAL A 313 2.60 -19.80 12.24
CA VAL A 313 1.50 -20.66 11.75
C VAL A 313 1.40 -20.58 10.23
N LEU A 314 1.44 -21.74 9.57
CA LEU A 314 1.22 -21.86 8.13
C LEU A 314 0.01 -22.76 7.87
N ILE A 315 -1.01 -22.21 7.26
CA ILE A 315 -2.30 -22.90 7.01
C ILE A 315 -2.44 -23.24 5.54
N MET A 316 -2.77 -24.50 5.27
CA MET A 316 -3.04 -25.03 3.93
C MET A 316 -4.34 -25.83 3.96
N PRO A 317 -5.52 -25.22 3.67
CA PRO A 317 -6.82 -25.88 3.78
C PRO A 317 -6.98 -27.12 2.88
N GLU A 318 -6.35 -27.12 1.72
CA GLU A 318 -6.44 -28.20 0.73
C GLU A 318 -5.23 -29.16 0.79
N GLY A 319 -4.20 -28.83 1.55
CA GLY A 319 -2.98 -29.63 1.68
C GLY A 319 -3.00 -30.52 2.92
N SER A 320 -2.37 -31.68 2.83
CA SER A 320 -2.04 -32.48 4.00
C SER A 320 -0.73 -31.98 4.63
N PHE A 321 -0.64 -32.02 5.96
CA PHE A 321 0.64 -31.88 6.64
C PHE A 321 1.61 -32.94 6.12
N ASP A 322 2.74 -32.51 5.57
CA ASP A 322 3.82 -33.37 5.11
C ASP A 322 5.06 -33.13 5.98
N ASN A 323 5.48 -34.15 6.71
CA ASN A 323 6.72 -34.11 7.49
C ASN A 323 7.99 -34.09 6.61
N GLN A 324 7.84 -34.26 5.27
CA GLN A 324 8.90 -34.08 4.29
C GLN A 324 9.08 -32.59 3.91
N ALA A 325 8.17 -31.69 4.35
CA ALA A 325 8.33 -30.26 4.13
C ALA A 325 9.67 -29.76 4.66
N ARG A 326 10.14 -28.65 4.06
CA ARG A 326 11.39 -28.00 4.51
C ARG A 326 11.40 -27.83 6.03
N PRO A 327 12.51 -28.11 6.75
CA PRO A 327 12.56 -28.07 8.21
C PRO A 327 12.03 -26.76 8.83
N SER A 328 12.27 -25.63 8.17
CA SER A 328 11.76 -24.31 8.60
C SER A 328 10.23 -24.17 8.56
N LEU A 329 9.53 -25.03 7.83
CA LEU A 329 8.08 -24.98 7.66
C LEU A 329 7.35 -26.08 8.45
N GLN A 330 8.05 -27.09 8.96
CA GLN A 330 7.39 -28.21 9.64
C GLN A 330 6.59 -27.81 10.87
N LEU A 331 7.16 -26.98 11.74
CA LEU A 331 6.46 -26.51 12.94
C LEU A 331 5.31 -25.55 12.61
N PRO A 332 5.48 -24.51 11.77
CA PRO A 332 4.37 -23.67 11.33
C PRO A 332 3.24 -24.43 10.65
N LEU A 333 3.55 -25.45 9.83
CA LEU A 333 2.55 -26.32 9.21
C LEU A 333 1.77 -27.14 10.22
N ALA A 334 2.48 -27.75 11.20
CA ALA A 334 1.82 -28.52 12.26
C ALA A 334 0.89 -27.65 13.11
N ALA A 335 1.31 -26.44 13.45
CA ALA A 335 0.48 -25.48 14.16
C ALA A 335 -0.77 -25.09 13.34
N GLY A 336 -0.59 -24.79 12.05
CA GLY A 336 -1.70 -24.50 11.13
C GLY A 336 -2.68 -25.67 10.99
N PHE A 337 -2.17 -26.88 10.94
CA PHE A 337 -2.98 -28.09 10.88
C PHE A 337 -3.80 -28.30 12.17
N VAL A 338 -3.21 -28.11 13.35
CA VAL A 338 -3.93 -28.18 14.63
C VAL A 338 -5.06 -27.14 14.66
N LYS A 339 -4.81 -25.93 14.18
CA LYS A 339 -5.81 -24.86 14.09
C LYS A 339 -7.00 -25.26 13.21
N LEU A 340 -6.75 -25.82 12.03
CA LEU A 340 -7.79 -26.33 11.13
C LEU A 340 -8.56 -27.53 11.71
N ALA A 341 -7.86 -28.47 12.35
CA ALA A 341 -8.47 -29.62 13.00
C ALA A 341 -9.38 -29.21 14.15
N ALA A 342 -8.96 -28.22 14.96
CA ALA A 342 -9.77 -27.65 16.03
C ALA A 342 -11.04 -26.95 15.49
N ALA A 343 -11.00 -26.40 14.27
CA ALA A 343 -12.15 -25.84 13.57
C ALA A 343 -13.03 -26.89 12.89
N GLY A 344 -12.69 -28.19 12.97
CA GLY A 344 -13.44 -29.27 12.36
C GLY A 344 -13.23 -29.42 10.85
N SER A 345 -12.23 -28.76 10.28
CA SER A 345 -12.03 -28.69 8.82
C SER A 345 -11.22 -29.87 8.26
N VAL A 346 -10.40 -30.53 9.09
CA VAL A 346 -9.52 -31.65 8.68
C VAL A 346 -9.39 -32.70 9.77
N SER A 347 -8.99 -33.94 9.40
CA SER A 347 -8.68 -35.02 10.34
C SER A 347 -7.19 -35.36 10.31
N LEU A 348 -6.59 -35.69 11.47
CA LEU A 348 -5.19 -36.03 11.59
C LEU A 348 -4.89 -37.44 10.99
N SER A 349 -3.83 -37.50 10.18
CA SER A 349 -3.19 -38.76 9.87
C SER A 349 -2.34 -39.28 11.07
N PRO A 350 -2.08 -40.61 11.20
CA PRO A 350 -1.25 -41.13 12.28
C PRO A 350 0.13 -40.46 12.36
N MET A 351 0.76 -40.21 11.22
CA MET A 351 2.09 -39.59 11.14
C MET A 351 2.08 -38.13 11.63
N CYS A 352 1.01 -37.37 11.32
CA CYS A 352 0.83 -36.03 11.87
C CYS A 352 0.62 -36.07 13.38
N ALA A 353 -0.17 -37.02 13.87
CA ALA A 353 -0.41 -37.19 15.30
C ALA A 353 0.89 -37.41 16.10
N ASP A 354 1.82 -38.22 15.61
CA ASP A 354 3.09 -38.46 16.24
C ASP A 354 3.98 -37.20 16.27
N PHE A 355 4.00 -36.43 15.17
CA PHE A 355 4.70 -35.14 15.14
C PHE A 355 4.09 -34.13 16.12
N VAL A 356 2.76 -34.03 16.18
CA VAL A 356 2.05 -33.12 17.11
C VAL A 356 2.37 -33.51 18.56
N ARG A 357 2.34 -34.80 18.91
CA ARG A 357 2.74 -35.28 20.26
C ARG A 357 4.16 -34.88 20.62
N ALA A 358 5.11 -35.09 19.69
CA ALA A 358 6.51 -34.78 19.90
C ALA A 358 6.83 -33.29 20.06
N ARG A 359 5.97 -32.40 19.53
CA ARG A 359 6.21 -30.95 19.47
C ARG A 359 5.06 -30.13 20.06
N VAL A 360 4.22 -30.72 20.92
CA VAL A 360 3.02 -30.07 21.44
C VAL A 360 3.32 -28.75 22.15
N SER A 361 4.41 -28.66 22.91
CA SER A 361 4.84 -27.44 23.60
C SER A 361 5.10 -26.30 22.62
N ASP A 362 5.87 -26.57 21.57
CA ASP A 362 6.21 -25.58 20.56
C ASP A 362 4.98 -25.15 19.75
N ILE A 363 4.10 -26.12 19.46
CA ILE A 363 2.83 -25.87 18.74
C ILE A 363 1.92 -24.98 19.57
N LEU A 364 1.76 -25.25 20.88
CA LEU A 364 0.96 -24.44 21.80
C LEU A 364 1.48 -23.00 21.87
N GLN A 365 2.79 -22.81 21.91
CA GLN A 365 3.42 -21.49 21.89
C GLN A 365 3.17 -20.77 20.56
N SER A 366 3.34 -21.44 19.42
CA SER A 366 3.04 -20.90 18.08
C SER A 366 1.58 -20.45 17.95
N LEU A 367 0.65 -21.25 18.49
CA LEU A 367 -0.79 -20.93 18.53
C LEU A 367 -1.17 -19.96 19.66
N ARG A 368 -0.20 -19.51 20.48
CA ARG A 368 -0.42 -18.65 21.63
C ARG A 368 -1.50 -19.15 22.58
N PHE A 369 -1.58 -20.45 22.75
CA PHE A 369 -2.61 -21.13 23.55
C PHE A 369 -4.04 -20.74 23.15
N GLU A 370 -4.33 -20.62 21.86
CA GLU A 370 -5.69 -20.40 21.37
C GLU A 370 -6.66 -21.45 21.94
N SER A 371 -7.75 -21.01 22.58
CA SER A 371 -8.66 -21.86 23.36
C SER A 371 -9.22 -23.04 22.58
N ALA A 372 -9.60 -22.85 21.29
CA ALA A 372 -10.12 -23.93 20.46
C ALA A 372 -9.08 -25.01 20.20
N SER A 373 -7.86 -24.61 19.88
CA SER A 373 -6.72 -25.52 19.61
C SER A 373 -6.31 -26.27 20.88
N VAL A 374 -6.30 -25.60 22.04
CA VAL A 374 -6.01 -26.23 23.35
C VAL A 374 -7.08 -27.29 23.66
N LYS A 375 -8.38 -26.95 23.55
CA LYS A 375 -9.49 -27.90 23.77
C LYS A 375 -9.35 -29.14 22.87
N TRP A 376 -9.01 -28.92 21.61
CA TRP A 376 -8.83 -30.01 20.65
C TRP A 376 -7.61 -30.91 21.03
N LEU A 377 -6.48 -30.31 21.43
CA LEU A 377 -5.28 -31.06 21.86
C LEU A 377 -5.53 -31.86 23.14
N VAL A 378 -6.25 -31.30 24.10
CA VAL A 378 -6.66 -31.99 25.35
C VAL A 378 -7.57 -33.17 25.03
N ASN A 379 -8.63 -32.96 24.26
CA ASN A 379 -9.59 -34.00 23.90
C ASN A 379 -8.98 -35.13 23.06
N GLY A 380 -7.97 -34.81 22.26
CA GLY A 380 -7.22 -35.77 21.44
C GLY A 380 -6.11 -36.52 22.20
N GLY A 381 -5.87 -36.21 23.48
CA GLY A 381 -4.84 -36.85 24.29
C GLY A 381 -3.43 -36.49 23.82
N PHE A 382 -3.21 -35.26 23.32
CA PHE A 382 -1.89 -34.80 22.88
C PHE A 382 -1.11 -34.08 23.98
N ILE A 383 -1.77 -33.68 25.06
CA ILE A 383 -1.10 -33.03 26.20
C ILE A 383 -0.47 -34.10 27.07
N PRO A 384 0.85 -34.04 27.36
CA PRO A 384 1.53 -35.03 28.20
C PRO A 384 1.01 -34.98 29.64
N CYS A 385 0.75 -36.14 30.23
CA CYS A 385 0.31 -36.23 31.62
C CYS A 385 1.34 -35.62 32.59
N GLY A 386 0.88 -34.74 33.44
CA GLY A 386 1.73 -34.06 34.44
C GLY A 386 2.29 -32.70 33.99
N GLU A 387 2.14 -32.33 32.73
CA GLU A 387 2.59 -31.03 32.20
C GLU A 387 1.45 -29.97 32.11
N GLU A 388 0.21 -30.38 32.33
CA GLU A 388 -1.00 -29.57 32.12
C GLU A 388 -0.98 -28.28 32.95
N ALA A 389 -0.51 -28.36 34.21
CA ALA A 389 -0.44 -27.17 35.08
C ALA A 389 0.62 -26.16 34.59
N ALA A 390 1.74 -26.66 34.03
CA ALA A 390 2.77 -25.79 33.45
C ALA A 390 2.25 -25.09 32.20
N TYR A 391 1.52 -25.79 31.34
CA TYR A 391 0.88 -25.20 30.17
C TYR A 391 -0.23 -24.21 30.53
N ALA A 392 -0.99 -24.47 31.61
CA ALA A 392 -2.00 -23.54 32.11
C ALA A 392 -1.38 -22.22 32.59
N ALA A 393 -0.22 -22.27 33.28
CA ALA A 393 0.51 -21.08 33.66
C ALA A 393 1.00 -20.28 32.45
N GLN A 394 1.50 -20.96 31.42
CA GLN A 394 1.90 -20.34 30.17
C GLN A 394 0.69 -19.71 29.44
N ALA A 395 -0.43 -20.43 29.32
CA ALA A 395 -1.66 -19.91 28.71
C ALA A 395 -2.14 -18.62 29.40
N SER A 396 -2.06 -18.57 30.71
CA SER A 396 -2.36 -17.36 31.49
C SER A 396 -1.42 -16.20 31.14
N SER A 397 -0.12 -16.47 30.94
CA SER A 397 0.85 -15.44 30.55
C SER A 397 0.61 -14.90 29.15
N PHE A 398 -0.03 -15.66 28.25
CA PHE A 398 -0.48 -15.24 26.93
C PHE A 398 -1.87 -14.55 26.95
N GLY A 399 -2.47 -14.36 28.15
CA GLY A 399 -3.78 -13.74 28.27
C GLY A 399 -4.94 -14.64 27.81
N GLN A 400 -4.79 -15.97 27.92
CA GLN A 400 -5.77 -16.98 27.50
C GLN A 400 -6.39 -17.72 28.72
N PRO A 401 -7.26 -17.07 29.51
CA PRO A 401 -7.80 -17.65 30.73
C PRO A 401 -8.68 -18.89 30.49
N GLU A 402 -9.41 -18.94 29.37
CA GLU A 402 -10.22 -20.12 29.01
C GLU A 402 -9.36 -21.34 28.72
N ALA A 403 -8.25 -21.16 27.97
CA ALA A 403 -7.32 -22.24 27.71
C ALA A 403 -6.62 -22.73 28.98
N ALA A 404 -6.27 -21.81 29.88
CA ALA A 404 -5.71 -22.14 31.16
C ALA A 404 -6.69 -22.98 32.03
N ALA A 405 -7.98 -22.60 32.03
CA ALA A 405 -9.02 -23.35 32.73
C ALA A 405 -9.16 -24.79 32.21
N VAL A 406 -9.20 -24.97 30.89
CA VAL A 406 -9.29 -26.30 30.27
C VAL A 406 -8.09 -27.19 30.64
N LEU A 407 -6.89 -26.64 30.67
CA LEU A 407 -5.69 -27.37 31.04
C LEU A 407 -5.69 -27.75 32.53
N LEU A 408 -6.18 -26.85 33.43
CA LEU A 408 -6.30 -27.15 34.85
C LEU A 408 -7.38 -28.19 35.14
N GLU A 409 -8.50 -28.19 34.41
CA GLU A 409 -9.51 -29.25 34.49
C GLU A 409 -8.94 -30.60 34.08
N CYS A 410 -8.12 -30.65 33.03
CA CYS A 410 -7.43 -31.87 32.62
C CYS A 410 -6.47 -32.35 33.70
N ALA A 411 -5.67 -31.49 34.31
CA ALA A 411 -4.75 -31.81 35.38
C ALA A 411 -5.47 -32.39 36.62
N THR A 412 -6.64 -31.86 36.98
CA THR A 412 -7.43 -32.36 38.12
C THR A 412 -8.06 -33.71 37.81
N ALA A 413 -8.59 -33.92 36.59
CA ALA A 413 -9.13 -35.22 36.17
C ALA A 413 -8.06 -36.32 36.15
N ALA A 414 -6.84 -36.02 35.64
CA ALA A 414 -5.72 -36.95 35.66
C ALA A 414 -5.29 -37.33 37.09
N SER A 415 -5.40 -36.41 38.05
CA SER A 415 -5.08 -36.69 39.48
C SER A 415 -6.10 -37.61 40.13
N PHE A 416 -7.37 -37.60 39.71
CA PHE A 416 -8.43 -38.49 40.23
C PHE A 416 -8.37 -39.90 39.59
N SER A 417 -7.97 -40.02 38.34
CA SER A 417 -7.84 -41.35 37.69
C SER A 417 -6.66 -42.17 38.19
N GLY A 418 -5.70 -41.56 38.88
CA GLY A 418 -4.58 -42.25 39.52
C GLY A 418 -4.91 -42.85 40.89
N PHE A 419 -6.10 -42.59 41.47
CA PHE A 419 -6.53 -43.12 42.76
C PHE A 419 -7.42 -44.37 42.67
N ASP A 420 -7.93 -44.75 41.50
CA ASP A 420 -8.83 -45.88 41.32
C ASP A 420 -8.12 -47.24 41.11
N SER A 421 -6.81 -47.28 41.24
CA SER A 421 -6.03 -48.56 41.12
C SER A 421 -5.28 -48.95 42.41
N LEU A 422 -5.59 -48.38 43.55
CA LEU A 422 -5.10 -48.86 44.84
C LEU A 422 -6.11 -49.75 45.51
N ASP A 423 -6.01 -51.03 45.28
CA ASP A 423 -6.34 -52.18 46.15
C ASP A 423 -7.41 -52.03 47.22
N LEU A 424 -8.57 -52.60 46.94
CA LEU A 424 -9.37 -53.27 47.94
C LEU A 424 -9.16 -54.78 47.84
N GLU A 425 -8.01 -55.26 48.29
CA GLU A 425 -7.90 -56.61 48.85
C GLU A 425 -8.00 -56.51 50.35
N LEU A 426 -9.19 -56.90 50.85
CA LEU A 426 -9.44 -57.42 52.20
C LEU A 426 -10.36 -58.61 52.10
#